data_e152c360b3f141b92e2062063ac081c3
#
_entry.id   e152c360b3f141b92e2062063ac081c3
#
_cell.length_a   1.000
_cell.length_b   1.000
_cell.length_c   1.000
_cell.angle_alpha   90.00
_cell.angle_beta   90.00
_cell.angle_gamma   90.00
#
_symmetry.space_group_name_H-M   'P 1'
#
loop_
_entity.id
_entity.type
_entity.pdbx_description
1 polymer ?
#
loop_
_entity_poly.entity_id
_entity_poly.type
_entity_poly.pdbx_seq_one_letter_code
_entity_poly.pdbx_strand_id
1 'polypeptide(L)'
;MTADAEPGSAATGDGAGAARPSAPYPGRILAVDYGEKRVGLAVSDPSRTIATPAGFIVRRAGKRPPIAEIVRRAEAAEATAFVVGLPLDDQGDDTPRAIETRAIALELEKRTGLPVTLVDERYTTAAALRTVREMGGTTRGRKGDVDALAATILLQHALRLAP
;
A
#
# COMPACT_ATOMS: atom_id res chain seq x y z
N MET A 1 -10.49 -66.19 -35.72
CA MET A 1 -10.66 -65.01 -36.58
C MET A 1 -11.05 -63.85 -35.65
N THR A 2 -10.09 -63.24 -35.12
CA THR A 2 -9.62 -61.83 -35.29
C THR A 2 -10.74 -60.81 -35.33
N ALA A 3 -10.82 -60.01 -34.26
CA ALA A 3 -11.21 -58.61 -34.30
C ALA A 3 -10.60 -57.90 -33.12
N ASP A 4 -9.63 -57.12 -33.42
CA ASP A 4 -8.97 -56.17 -32.51
C ASP A 4 -9.93 -55.10 -32.07
N ALA A 5 -9.95 -54.83 -30.79
CA ALA A 5 -10.54 -53.62 -30.23
C ALA A 5 -9.45 -52.86 -29.53
N GLU A 6 -9.02 -51.81 -30.15
CA GLU A 6 -8.14 -50.79 -29.57
C GLU A 6 -8.81 -50.06 -28.44
N PRO A 7 -8.18 -49.86 -27.27
CA PRO A 7 -8.69 -48.98 -26.23
C PRO A 7 -8.18 -47.53 -26.48
N GLY A 8 -9.13 -46.62 -26.56
CA GLY A 8 -8.90 -45.19 -26.67
C GLY A 8 -8.05 -44.63 -25.56
N SER A 9 -7.00 -43.97 -25.95
CA SER A 9 -6.12 -43.17 -25.12
C SER A 9 -6.86 -41.99 -24.48
N ALA A 10 -6.99 -42.01 -23.18
CA ALA A 10 -7.40 -40.85 -22.41
C ALA A 10 -6.24 -39.86 -22.39
N ALA A 11 -6.42 -38.72 -23.04
CA ALA A 11 -5.52 -37.61 -22.93
C ALA A 11 -5.71 -36.94 -21.56
N THR A 12 -4.80 -37.20 -20.65
CA THR A 12 -4.62 -36.41 -19.44
C THR A 12 -4.07 -35.03 -19.83
N GLY A 13 -4.94 -34.03 -19.80
CA GLY A 13 -4.55 -32.66 -19.93
C GLY A 13 -3.83 -32.22 -18.65
N ASP A 14 -2.52 -32.32 -18.62
CA ASP A 14 -1.69 -31.66 -17.65
C ASP A 14 -1.74 -30.16 -17.92
N GLY A 15 -2.66 -29.48 -17.25
CA GLY A 15 -2.63 -28.06 -17.05
C GLY A 15 -1.47 -27.69 -16.14
N ALA A 16 -0.24 -27.81 -16.63
CA ALA A 16 0.90 -27.21 -16.01
C ALA A 16 0.70 -25.71 -16.02
N GLY A 17 0.20 -25.17 -14.92
CA GLY A 17 0.22 -23.74 -14.65
C GLY A 17 1.67 -23.29 -14.77
N ALA A 18 2.00 -22.64 -15.89
CA ALA A 18 3.31 -22.06 -16.09
C ALA A 18 3.57 -21.13 -14.91
N ALA A 19 4.50 -21.50 -14.05
CA ALA A 19 5.01 -20.64 -13.01
C ALA A 19 5.48 -19.35 -13.71
N ARG A 20 4.83 -18.22 -13.39
CA ARG A 20 5.30 -16.91 -13.86
C ARG A 20 6.75 -16.81 -13.45
N PRO A 21 7.67 -16.47 -14.38
CA PRO A 21 9.05 -16.26 -13.99
C PRO A 21 9.05 -15.27 -12.84
N SER A 22 9.71 -15.60 -11.74
CA SER A 22 9.84 -14.70 -10.61
C SER A 22 10.42 -13.39 -11.14
N ALA A 23 9.67 -12.31 -11.00
CA ALA A 23 10.14 -11.01 -11.44
C ALA A 23 11.53 -10.75 -10.82
N PRO A 24 12.48 -10.21 -11.57
CA PRO A 24 13.86 -10.00 -11.08
C PRO A 24 13.92 -9.00 -9.92
N TYR A 25 12.80 -8.37 -9.58
CA TYR A 25 12.69 -7.36 -8.53
C TYR A 25 11.64 -7.76 -7.49
N PRO A 26 11.76 -7.28 -6.23
CA PRO A 26 10.86 -7.62 -5.14
C PRO A 26 9.41 -7.13 -5.33
N GLY A 27 9.16 -6.30 -6.33
CA GLY A 27 7.84 -5.77 -6.64
C GLY A 27 7.56 -4.42 -5.96
N ARG A 28 6.45 -3.78 -6.33
CA ARG A 28 6.11 -2.44 -5.88
C ARG A 28 5.58 -2.44 -4.44
N ILE A 29 5.81 -1.36 -3.73
CA ILE A 29 5.19 -1.06 -2.43
C ILE A 29 4.17 0.06 -2.64
N LEU A 30 2.96 -0.08 -2.10
CA LEU A 30 2.03 1.02 -1.94
C LEU A 30 2.16 1.60 -0.53
N ALA A 31 2.50 2.88 -0.44
CA ALA A 31 2.48 3.61 0.82
C ALA A 31 1.14 4.28 1.05
N VAL A 32 0.70 4.26 2.31
CA VAL A 32 -0.56 4.80 2.78
C VAL A 32 -0.29 5.76 3.93
N ASP A 33 -0.53 7.05 3.71
CA ASP A 33 -0.56 8.08 4.75
C ASP A 33 -2.00 8.34 5.16
N TYR A 34 -2.43 7.70 6.25
CA TYR A 34 -3.82 7.72 6.70
C TYR A 34 -4.13 8.99 7.48
N GLY A 35 -4.53 10.04 6.77
CA GLY A 35 -4.91 11.33 7.35
C GLY A 35 -6.37 11.38 7.82
N GLU A 36 -6.75 12.47 8.48
CA GLU A 36 -8.11 12.69 9.00
C GLU A 36 -9.16 12.82 7.90
N LYS A 37 -8.89 13.62 6.89
CA LYS A 37 -9.81 13.93 5.79
C LYS A 37 -9.47 13.23 4.48
N ARG A 38 -8.24 12.80 4.33
CA ARG A 38 -7.71 12.17 3.12
C ARG A 38 -6.68 11.12 3.47
N VAL A 39 -6.58 10.14 2.61
CA VAL A 39 -5.53 9.13 2.61
C VAL A 39 -4.61 9.44 1.45
N GLY A 40 -3.38 9.84 1.74
CA GLY A 40 -2.35 10.03 0.73
C GLY A 40 -1.74 8.71 0.29
N LEU A 41 -1.41 8.60 -1.00
CA LEU A 41 -0.84 7.39 -1.59
C LEU A 41 0.45 7.70 -2.34
N ALA A 42 1.38 6.78 -2.26
CA ALA A 42 2.59 6.76 -3.07
C ALA A 42 2.93 5.32 -3.47
N VAL A 43 3.62 5.15 -4.57
CA VAL A 43 4.03 3.84 -5.07
C VAL A 43 5.52 3.81 -5.37
N SER A 44 6.20 2.70 -5.05
CA SER A 44 7.59 2.51 -5.43
C SER A 44 7.70 1.96 -6.86
N ASP A 45 8.88 2.11 -7.45
CA ASP A 45 9.27 1.30 -8.60
C ASP A 45 9.43 -0.19 -8.19
N PRO A 46 9.48 -1.13 -9.15
CA PRO A 46 9.61 -2.55 -8.85
C PRO A 46 10.88 -2.92 -8.07
N SER A 47 11.97 -2.17 -8.24
CA SER A 47 13.23 -2.36 -7.52
C SER A 47 13.25 -1.79 -6.11
N ARG A 48 12.17 -1.09 -5.72
CA ARG A 48 12.02 -0.42 -4.41
C ARG A 48 13.09 0.62 -4.13
N THR A 49 13.43 1.41 -5.13
CA THR A 49 14.48 2.45 -5.03
C THR A 49 13.87 3.85 -4.96
N ILE A 50 12.83 4.11 -5.73
CA ILE A 50 12.23 5.43 -5.91
C ILE A 50 10.75 5.39 -5.54
N ALA A 51 10.31 6.37 -4.76
CA ALA A 51 8.90 6.62 -4.45
C ALA A 51 8.31 7.69 -5.38
N THR A 52 7.10 7.44 -5.86
CA THR A 52 6.35 8.33 -6.75
C THR A 52 4.97 8.60 -6.17
N PRO A 53 4.44 9.84 -6.21
CA PRO A 53 3.07 10.13 -5.78
C PRO A 53 2.04 9.31 -6.55
N ALA A 54 1.03 8.78 -5.85
CA ALA A 54 -0.06 7.98 -6.42
C ALA A 54 -1.45 8.56 -6.11
N GLY A 55 -1.52 9.87 -5.81
CA GLY A 55 -2.77 10.57 -5.54
C GLY A 55 -3.26 10.40 -4.10
N PHE A 56 -4.54 10.55 -3.91
CA PHE A 56 -5.19 10.48 -2.60
C PHE A 56 -6.61 9.93 -2.70
N ILE A 57 -7.15 9.52 -1.55
CA ILE A 57 -8.54 9.09 -1.40
C ILE A 57 -9.22 10.02 -0.39
N VAL A 58 -10.39 10.55 -0.71
CA VAL A 58 -11.17 11.38 0.22
C VAL A 58 -11.85 10.48 1.24
N ARG A 59 -11.69 10.78 2.52
CA ARG A 59 -12.44 10.16 3.60
C ARG A 59 -13.77 10.91 3.78
N ARG A 60 -14.84 10.16 3.97
CA ARG A 60 -16.13 10.73 4.32
C ARG A 60 -16.30 10.69 5.84
N ALA A 61 -16.58 11.85 6.45
CA ALA A 61 -16.80 11.94 7.89
C ALA A 61 -17.89 10.95 8.34
N GLY A 62 -17.65 10.26 9.45
CA GLY A 62 -18.57 9.25 10.01
C GLY A 62 -18.73 7.98 9.17
N LYS A 63 -17.94 7.80 8.10
CA LYS A 63 -17.94 6.57 7.31
C LYS A 63 -16.74 5.69 7.65
N ARG A 64 -16.89 4.39 7.37
CA ARG A 64 -15.81 3.42 7.54
C ARG A 64 -14.57 3.82 6.73
N PRO A 65 -13.37 3.41 7.17
CA PRO A 65 -12.13 3.59 6.41
C PRO A 65 -12.28 3.07 4.97
N PRO A 66 -11.69 3.74 3.97
CA PRO A 66 -11.82 3.38 2.56
C PRO A 66 -10.91 2.20 2.16
N ILE A 67 -10.96 1.10 2.92
CA ILE A 67 -10.10 -0.08 2.71
C ILE A 67 -10.25 -0.65 1.31
N ALA A 68 -11.48 -0.81 0.83
CA ALA A 68 -11.73 -1.37 -0.51
C ALA A 68 -11.08 -0.53 -1.61
N GLU A 69 -11.08 0.81 -1.47
CA GLU A 69 -10.43 1.70 -2.42
C GLU A 69 -8.91 1.59 -2.34
N ILE A 70 -8.34 1.49 -1.14
CA ILE A 70 -6.89 1.29 -0.95
C ILE A 70 -6.47 -0.04 -1.60
N VAL A 71 -7.22 -1.11 -1.38
CA VAL A 71 -6.95 -2.43 -2.00
C VAL A 71 -6.99 -2.33 -3.52
N ARG A 72 -8.02 -1.69 -4.08
CA ARG A 72 -8.13 -1.49 -5.53
C ARG A 72 -6.96 -0.70 -6.10
N ARG A 73 -6.46 0.32 -5.38
CA ARG A 73 -5.27 1.08 -5.79
C ARG A 73 -4.00 0.24 -5.74
N ALA A 74 -3.88 -0.64 -4.74
CA ALA A 74 -2.77 -1.58 -4.64
C ALA A 74 -2.77 -2.58 -5.80
N GLU A 75 -3.92 -3.13 -6.15
CA GLU A 75 -4.09 -4.03 -7.28
C GLU A 75 -3.73 -3.35 -8.61
N ALA A 76 -4.24 -2.14 -8.84
CA ALA A 76 -3.96 -1.35 -10.04
C ALA A 76 -2.47 -0.98 -10.16
N ALA A 77 -1.78 -0.80 -9.04
CA ALA A 77 -0.33 -0.54 -9.00
C ALA A 77 0.50 -1.83 -9.05
N GLU A 78 -0.13 -3.02 -9.04
CA GLU A 78 0.55 -4.31 -8.91
C GLU A 78 1.46 -4.37 -7.68
N ALA A 79 0.99 -3.79 -6.56
CA ALA A 79 1.75 -3.75 -5.31
C ALA A 79 1.85 -5.15 -4.70
N THR A 80 3.01 -5.44 -4.13
CA THR A 80 3.32 -6.71 -3.45
C THR A 80 3.51 -6.54 -1.96
N ALA A 81 3.46 -5.31 -1.46
CA ALA A 81 3.56 -4.97 -0.05
C ALA A 81 2.96 -3.58 0.21
N PHE A 82 2.67 -3.30 1.48
CA PHE A 82 2.26 -1.98 1.96
C PHE A 82 3.27 -1.40 2.95
N VAL A 83 3.36 -0.08 2.93
CA VAL A 83 3.94 0.73 3.99
C VAL A 83 2.85 1.66 4.51
N VAL A 84 2.61 1.68 5.81
CA VAL A 84 1.60 2.54 6.43
C VAL A 84 2.26 3.40 7.49
N GLY A 85 2.06 4.70 7.40
CA GLY A 85 2.60 5.65 8.36
C GLY A 85 1.88 5.58 9.71
N LEU A 86 2.62 5.48 10.80
CA LEU A 86 2.11 5.37 12.16
C LEU A 86 2.34 6.68 12.94
N PRO A 87 1.27 7.44 13.21
CA PRO A 87 1.37 8.72 13.88
C PRO A 87 1.39 8.56 15.41
N LEU A 88 2.57 8.26 15.96
CA LEU A 88 2.81 8.20 17.41
C LEU A 88 2.92 9.61 18.01
N ASP A 89 2.76 9.72 19.32
CA ASP A 89 3.07 10.96 20.05
C ASP A 89 4.58 11.16 20.25
N ASP A 90 4.98 12.25 20.88
CA ASP A 90 6.40 12.57 21.10
C ASP A 90 7.13 11.57 21.98
N GLN A 91 6.40 10.86 22.87
CA GLN A 91 6.95 9.80 23.70
C GLN A 91 7.01 8.44 22.99
N GLY A 92 6.36 8.29 21.85
CA GLY A 92 6.28 7.05 21.11
C GLY A 92 5.08 6.19 21.47
N ASP A 93 4.12 6.77 22.19
CA ASP A 93 2.90 6.11 22.54
C ASP A 93 1.83 6.22 21.44
N ASP A 94 0.89 5.28 21.44
CA ASP A 94 -0.19 5.27 20.46
C ASP A 94 -1.17 6.43 20.69
N THR A 95 -1.30 7.28 19.69
CA THR A 95 -2.41 8.24 19.61
C THR A 95 -3.71 7.52 19.19
N PRO A 96 -4.89 8.12 19.37
CA PRO A 96 -6.14 7.55 18.83
C PRO A 96 -6.05 7.25 17.33
N ARG A 97 -5.34 8.09 16.59
CA ARG A 97 -5.08 7.88 15.15
C ARG A 97 -4.13 6.72 14.90
N ALA A 98 -3.10 6.54 15.72
CA ALA A 98 -2.21 5.39 15.61
C ALA A 98 -2.96 4.07 15.82
N ILE A 99 -3.87 4.02 16.80
CA ILE A 99 -4.74 2.86 17.05
C ILE A 99 -5.61 2.56 15.81
N GLU A 100 -6.25 3.58 15.23
CA GLU A 100 -7.04 3.43 14.00
C GLU A 100 -6.15 2.93 12.84
N THR A 101 -4.97 3.49 12.68
CA THR A 101 -4.02 3.11 11.63
C THR A 101 -3.54 1.65 11.77
N ARG A 102 -3.29 1.18 12.98
CA ARG A 102 -2.96 -0.23 13.23
C ARG A 102 -4.10 -1.17 12.82
N ALA A 103 -5.33 -0.81 13.12
CA ALA A 103 -6.51 -1.58 12.72
C ALA A 103 -6.66 -1.64 11.19
N ILE A 104 -6.37 -0.54 10.50
CA ILE A 104 -6.37 -0.46 9.04
C ILE A 104 -5.27 -1.35 8.45
N ALA A 105 -4.07 -1.32 9.00
CA ALA A 105 -2.95 -2.15 8.56
C ALA A 105 -3.30 -3.64 8.65
N LEU A 106 -3.88 -4.07 9.77
CA LEU A 106 -4.35 -5.45 9.96
C LEU A 106 -5.44 -5.84 8.93
N GLU A 107 -6.37 -4.93 8.67
CA GLU A 107 -7.45 -5.19 7.70
C GLU A 107 -6.91 -5.27 6.26
N LEU A 108 -5.92 -4.45 5.90
CA LEU A 108 -5.25 -4.53 4.59
C LEU A 108 -4.53 -5.88 4.44
N GLU A 109 -3.74 -6.28 5.44
CA GLU A 109 -3.04 -7.57 5.44
C GLU A 109 -4.03 -8.74 5.31
N LYS A 110 -5.10 -8.72 6.08
CA LYS A 110 -6.14 -9.76 6.05
C LYS A 110 -6.83 -9.87 4.70
N ARG A 111 -7.15 -8.74 4.05
CA ARG A 111 -7.85 -8.73 2.75
C ARG A 111 -6.98 -9.07 1.57
N THR A 112 -5.73 -8.70 1.61
CA THR A 112 -4.82 -8.84 0.46
C THR A 112 -3.84 -10.00 0.59
N GLY A 113 -3.56 -10.45 1.80
CA GLY A 113 -2.48 -11.39 2.09
C GLY A 113 -1.08 -10.79 1.87
N LEU A 114 -0.98 -9.49 1.62
CA LEU A 114 0.29 -8.81 1.40
C LEU A 114 0.88 -8.32 2.74
N PRO A 115 2.21 -8.33 2.89
CA PRO A 115 2.84 -7.83 4.09
C PRO A 115 2.62 -6.32 4.24
N VAL A 116 2.38 -5.88 5.48
CA VAL A 116 2.20 -4.47 5.85
C VAL A 116 3.26 -4.08 6.85
N THR A 117 4.05 -3.07 6.53
CA THR A 117 5.04 -2.48 7.43
C THR A 117 4.54 -1.15 7.96
N LEU A 118 4.51 -1.01 9.29
CA LEU A 118 4.22 0.26 9.96
C LEU A 118 5.52 1.06 10.11
N VAL A 119 5.49 2.33 9.73
CA VAL A 119 6.65 3.23 9.80
C VAL A 119 6.32 4.41 10.71
N ASP A 120 7.12 4.60 11.73
CA ASP A 120 7.01 5.74 12.64
C ASP A 120 7.25 7.06 11.90
N GLU A 121 6.25 7.95 11.94
CA GLU A 121 6.29 9.23 11.22
C GLU A 121 7.01 10.35 11.98
N ARG A 122 7.29 10.19 13.28
CA ARG A 122 7.83 11.26 14.13
C ARG A 122 9.10 11.91 13.60
N TYR A 123 9.92 11.14 12.92
CA TYR A 123 11.24 11.57 12.43
C TYR A 123 11.26 11.82 10.93
N THR A 124 10.10 12.00 10.30
CA THR A 124 9.99 12.25 8.87
C THR A 124 9.46 13.65 8.59
N THR A 125 9.87 14.24 7.48
CA THR A 125 9.28 15.49 6.96
C THR A 125 7.79 15.32 6.62
N ALA A 126 7.32 14.10 6.45
CA ALA A 126 5.90 13.77 6.27
C ALA A 126 5.05 14.22 7.47
N ALA A 127 5.55 14.07 8.70
CA ALA A 127 4.88 14.56 9.90
C ALA A 127 4.70 16.09 9.88
N ALA A 128 5.74 16.83 9.48
CA ALA A 128 5.68 18.29 9.35
C ALA A 128 4.65 18.72 8.29
N LEU A 129 4.61 18.05 7.13
CA LEU A 129 3.62 18.33 6.08
C LEU A 129 2.19 18.02 6.55
N ARG A 130 2.00 16.96 7.33
CA ARG A 130 0.70 16.64 7.93
C ARG A 130 0.24 17.75 8.89
N THR A 131 1.11 18.23 9.76
CA THR A 131 0.82 19.33 10.69
C THR A 131 0.43 20.60 9.93
N VAL A 132 1.18 21.00 8.91
CA VAL A 132 0.83 22.15 8.07
C VAL A 132 -0.55 22.01 7.44
N ARG A 133 -0.89 20.83 6.96
CA ARG A 133 -2.20 20.52 6.38
C ARG A 133 -3.33 20.65 7.42
N GLU A 134 -3.15 20.11 8.62
CA GLU A 134 -4.13 20.14 9.70
C GLU A 134 -4.39 21.56 10.23
N MET A 135 -3.37 22.40 10.24
CA MET A 135 -3.47 23.82 10.61
C MET A 135 -4.15 24.70 9.54
N GLY A 136 -4.65 24.10 8.45
CA GLY A 136 -5.31 24.84 7.37
C GLY A 136 -4.38 25.62 6.46
N GLY A 137 -3.09 25.36 6.51
CA GLY A 137 -2.09 25.92 5.64
C GLY A 137 -2.42 25.64 4.17
N THR A 138 -2.66 26.69 3.40
CA THR A 138 -2.96 26.58 1.98
C THR A 138 -1.67 26.53 1.19
N THR A 139 -1.32 25.35 0.69
CA THR A 139 -0.50 25.28 -0.52
C THR A 139 -1.43 25.56 -1.69
N ARG A 140 -1.48 26.82 -2.11
CA ARG A 140 -2.28 27.41 -3.20
C ARG A 140 -2.84 26.37 -4.18
N GLY A 141 -4.11 25.92 -3.97
CA GLY A 141 -4.91 25.21 -4.97
C GLY A 141 -4.66 23.70 -5.13
N ARG A 142 -3.66 23.09 -4.49
CA ARG A 142 -3.27 21.68 -4.68
C ARG A 142 -3.30 20.87 -3.39
N LYS A 143 -4.44 20.90 -2.69
CA LYS A 143 -4.59 20.15 -1.41
C LYS A 143 -4.33 18.63 -1.54
N GLY A 144 -4.63 18.05 -2.70
CA GLY A 144 -4.39 16.63 -2.97
C GLY A 144 -2.93 16.27 -3.20
N ASP A 145 -2.15 17.19 -3.73
CA ASP A 145 -0.72 16.95 -4.00
C ASP A 145 0.09 16.86 -2.70
N VAL A 146 -0.32 17.57 -1.64
CA VAL A 146 0.35 17.52 -0.33
C VAL A 146 0.16 16.18 0.36
N ASP A 147 -1.02 15.57 0.24
CA ASP A 147 -1.29 14.25 0.80
C ASP A 147 -0.45 13.17 0.12
N ALA A 148 -0.39 13.20 -1.20
CA ALA A 148 0.46 12.31 -1.98
C ALA A 148 1.95 12.57 -1.72
N LEU A 149 2.36 13.81 -1.52
CA LEU A 149 3.74 14.16 -1.19
C LEU A 149 4.14 13.61 0.18
N ALA A 150 3.28 13.72 1.20
CA ALA A 150 3.54 13.15 2.52
C ALA A 150 3.72 11.62 2.44
N ALA A 151 2.85 10.93 1.70
CA ALA A 151 2.99 9.49 1.46
C ALA A 151 4.27 9.14 0.68
N THR A 152 4.69 9.99 -0.26
CA THR A 152 5.92 9.81 -1.04
C THR A 152 7.17 9.93 -0.16
N ILE A 153 7.20 10.93 0.73
CA ILE A 153 8.31 11.11 1.68
C ILE A 153 8.38 9.93 2.66
N LEU A 154 7.22 9.50 3.18
CA LEU A 154 7.12 8.34 4.04
C LEU A 154 7.69 7.08 3.36
N LEU A 155 7.27 6.82 2.12
CA LEU A 155 7.74 5.69 1.35
C LEU A 155 9.25 5.77 1.08
N GLN A 156 9.74 6.93 0.62
CA GLN A 156 11.17 7.11 0.36
C GLN A 156 12.02 6.91 1.62
N HIS A 157 11.51 7.32 2.78
CA HIS A 157 12.15 7.05 4.07
C HIS A 157 12.19 5.54 4.36
N ALA A 158 11.06 4.84 4.21
CA ALA A 158 10.96 3.40 4.41
C ALA A 158 11.91 2.62 3.49
N LEU A 159 12.01 3.01 2.21
CA LEU A 159 12.90 2.37 1.24
C LEU A 159 14.39 2.51 1.60
N ARG A 160 14.77 3.58 2.30
CA ARG A 160 16.15 3.79 2.77
C ARG A 160 16.49 2.98 4.03
N LEU A 161 15.48 2.62 4.82
CA LEU A 161 15.66 1.82 6.04
C LEU A 161 15.63 0.32 5.78
N ALA A 162 15.11 -0.10 4.63
CA ALA A 162 15.13 -1.50 4.22
C ALA A 162 16.58 -1.95 3.95
N PRO A 163 17.00 -3.10 4.48
CA PRO A 163 18.33 -3.65 4.25
C PRO A 163 18.53 -4.09 2.79
#